data_ed5d62ca0d3ba52d7d3d3d9c90b866f7
#
_entry.id   ed5d62ca0d3ba52d7d3d3d9c90b866f7
#
_cell.length_a   1.000
_cell.length_b   1.000
_cell.length_c   1.000
_cell.angle_alpha   90.00
_cell.angle_beta   90.00
_cell.angle_gamma   90.00
#
_symmetry.space_group_name_H-M   'P 1'
#
loop_
_entity.id
_entity.type
_entity.pdbx_description
1 polymer ?
#
loop_
_entity_poly.entity_id
_entity_poly.type
_entity_poly.pdbx_seq_one_letter_code
_entity_poly.pdbx_strand_id
1 'polypeptide(L)'
;MLSKKTQYAFKALIYLAEHAEKGPVLISEISKRKNIPLKFLENILLELRKAGILESKKGKGGGYYFAVNPKQVPLAKIMRLLDGPIALLPCVSLNFYEKCKDCDEKICGLNRMMVQVRDATLKVLESKTLADLAYCKLEI
;
A
#
# COMPACT_ATOMS: atom_id res chain seq x y z
N MET A 1 -1.28 5.53 -12.03
CA MET A 1 -0.02 5.82 -11.29
C MET A 1 -0.30 5.85 -9.80
N LEU A 2 0.64 5.38 -9.00
CA LEU A 2 0.52 5.48 -7.55
C LEU A 2 0.54 6.95 -7.11
N SER A 3 -0.39 7.31 -6.23
CA SER A 3 -0.38 8.64 -5.62
C SER A 3 0.88 8.85 -4.77
N LYS A 4 1.23 10.11 -4.56
CA LYS A 4 2.35 10.48 -3.69
C LYS A 4 2.14 9.94 -2.28
N LYS A 5 0.91 9.99 -1.80
CA LYS A 5 0.48 9.41 -0.53
C LYS A 5 0.84 7.93 -0.41
N THR A 6 0.48 7.13 -1.40
CA THR A 6 0.76 5.69 -1.40
C THR A 6 2.26 5.40 -1.53
N GLN A 7 2.98 6.17 -2.34
CA GLN A 7 4.43 6.06 -2.42
C GLN A 7 5.11 6.34 -1.08
N TYR A 8 4.69 7.38 -0.37
CA TYR A 8 5.19 7.69 0.96
C TYR A 8 4.82 6.61 1.98
N ALA A 9 3.60 6.07 1.88
CA ALA A 9 3.17 4.98 2.75
C ALA A 9 4.06 3.75 2.60
N PHE A 10 4.37 3.34 1.39
CA PHE A 10 5.28 2.23 1.15
C PHE A 10 6.68 2.50 1.70
N LYS A 11 7.22 3.69 1.50
CA LYS A 11 8.51 4.06 2.07
C LYS A 11 8.53 3.94 3.60
N ALA A 12 7.49 4.43 4.24
CA ALA A 12 7.36 4.35 5.71
C ALA A 12 7.20 2.90 6.18
N LEU A 13 6.37 2.11 5.51
CA LEU A 13 6.14 0.71 5.86
C LEU A 13 7.39 -0.16 5.66
N ILE A 14 8.14 0.09 4.60
CA ILE A 14 9.43 -0.59 4.37
C ILE A 14 10.41 -0.25 5.51
N TYR A 15 10.50 1.01 5.88
CA TYR A 15 11.35 1.44 6.99
C TYR A 15 10.96 0.74 8.30
N LEU A 16 9.66 0.69 8.60
CA LEU A 16 9.16 0.00 9.79
C LEU A 16 9.46 -1.50 9.77
N ALA A 17 9.33 -2.14 8.61
CA ALA A 17 9.63 -3.57 8.47
C ALA A 17 11.12 -3.84 8.68
N GLU A 18 12.00 -3.00 8.16
CA GLU A 18 13.45 -3.11 8.34
C GLU A 18 13.90 -2.88 9.79
N HIS A 19 13.12 -2.16 10.57
CA HIS A 19 13.44 -1.80 11.96
C HIS A 19 12.50 -2.45 12.99
N ALA A 20 11.73 -3.46 12.58
CA ALA A 20 10.72 -4.10 13.44
C ALA A 20 11.29 -4.69 14.73
N GLU A 21 12.51 -5.22 14.69
CA GLU A 21 13.17 -5.82 15.86
C GLU A 21 13.61 -4.78 16.91
N LYS A 22 13.72 -3.52 16.52
CA LYS A 22 14.13 -2.43 17.43
C LYS A 22 12.97 -1.86 18.25
N GLY A 23 11.75 -2.38 18.05
CA GLY A 23 10.53 -1.89 18.71
C GLY A 23 9.90 -0.70 17.98
N PRO A 24 9.02 0.06 18.64
CA PRO A 24 8.33 1.18 18.01
C PRO A 24 9.29 2.24 17.46
N VAL A 25 8.93 2.81 16.31
CA VAL A 25 9.74 3.82 15.61
C VAL A 25 9.02 5.16 15.65
N LEU A 26 9.73 6.21 16.05
CA LEU A 26 9.18 7.56 16.09
C LEU A 26 8.88 8.07 14.68
N ILE A 27 7.75 8.74 14.55
CA ILE A 27 7.33 9.34 13.27
C ILE A 27 8.36 10.36 12.75
N SER A 28 8.99 11.12 13.65
CA SER A 28 10.04 12.06 13.29
C SER A 28 11.28 11.39 12.68
N GLU A 29 11.61 10.20 13.15
CA GLU A 29 12.69 9.40 12.58
C GLU A 29 12.38 8.98 11.15
N ILE A 30 11.18 8.45 10.90
CA ILE A 30 10.74 8.05 9.56
C ILE A 30 10.72 9.26 8.61
N SER A 31 10.16 10.36 9.08
CA SER A 31 10.09 11.62 8.31
C SER A 31 11.48 12.07 7.84
N LYS A 32 12.45 12.10 8.74
CA LYS A 32 13.82 12.51 8.43
C LYS A 32 14.54 11.52 7.53
N ARG A 33 14.47 10.23 7.86
CA ARG A 33 15.21 9.19 7.13
C ARG A 33 14.69 8.97 5.71
N LYS A 34 13.39 9.13 5.49
CA LYS A 34 12.76 8.90 4.19
C LYS A 34 12.37 10.19 3.48
N ASN A 35 12.69 11.32 4.06
CA ASN A 35 12.38 12.64 3.50
C ASN A 35 10.89 12.80 3.15
N ILE A 36 10.04 12.50 4.12
CA ILE A 36 8.59 12.61 3.99
C ILE A 36 8.12 13.78 4.88
N PRO A 37 7.29 14.71 4.35
CA PRO A 37 6.76 15.79 5.18
C PRO A 37 6.02 15.24 6.41
N LEU A 38 6.39 15.70 7.59
CA LEU A 38 5.90 15.17 8.87
C LEU A 38 4.38 15.17 8.97
N LYS A 39 3.74 16.28 8.62
CA LYS A 39 2.29 16.43 8.67
C LYS A 39 1.58 15.43 7.76
N PHE A 40 2.13 15.22 6.58
CA PHE A 40 1.60 14.27 5.61
C PHE A 40 1.76 12.83 6.10
N LEU A 41 2.93 12.54 6.68
CA LEU A 41 3.23 11.22 7.26
C LEU A 41 2.31 10.91 8.44
N GLU A 42 2.02 11.87 9.30
CA GLU A 42 1.08 11.70 10.41
C GLU A 42 -0.28 11.18 9.94
N ASN A 43 -0.82 11.77 8.88
CA ASN A 43 -2.11 11.37 8.32
C ASN A 43 -2.06 9.96 7.72
N ILE A 44 -0.98 9.63 7.02
CA ILE A 44 -0.78 8.30 6.43
C ILE A 44 -0.71 7.22 7.52
N LEU A 45 0.11 7.43 8.54
CA LEU A 45 0.27 6.45 9.62
C LEU A 45 -1.00 6.27 10.44
N LEU A 46 -1.76 7.36 10.65
CA LEU A 46 -3.05 7.31 11.32
C LEU A 46 -4.05 6.47 10.52
N GLU A 47 -4.10 6.64 9.22
CA GLU A 47 -4.97 5.87 8.33
C GLU A 47 -4.61 4.38 8.34
N LEU A 48 -3.33 4.06 8.29
CA LEU A 48 -2.85 2.68 8.40
C LEU A 48 -3.15 2.07 9.77
N ARG A 49 -3.06 2.86 10.83
CA ARG A 49 -3.44 2.43 12.18
C ARG A 49 -4.93 2.12 12.27
N LYS A 50 -5.78 2.98 11.74
CA LYS A 50 -7.24 2.76 11.72
C LYS A 50 -7.63 1.51 10.93
N ALA A 51 -6.85 1.16 9.92
CA ALA A 51 -7.05 -0.04 9.12
C ALA A 51 -6.51 -1.31 9.80
N GLY A 52 -5.88 -1.20 10.97
CA GLY A 52 -5.35 -2.34 11.70
C GLY A 52 -3.99 -2.85 11.23
N ILE A 53 -3.33 -2.13 10.33
CA ILE A 53 -1.99 -2.49 9.83
C ILE A 53 -0.91 -2.10 10.84
N LEU A 54 -1.05 -0.92 11.42
CA LEU A 54 -0.12 -0.36 12.39
C LEU A 54 -0.78 -0.15 13.74
N GLU A 55 0.05 -0.09 14.77
CA GLU A 55 -0.31 0.34 16.11
C GLU A 55 0.67 1.41 16.59
N SER A 56 0.30 2.12 17.63
CA SER A 56 1.17 3.14 18.21
C SER A 56 1.30 2.97 19.72
N LYS A 57 2.48 3.29 20.25
CA LYS A 57 2.77 3.33 21.66
C LYS A 57 3.14 4.75 22.05
N LYS A 58 2.51 5.29 23.09
CA LYS A 58 2.81 6.62 23.61
C LYS A 58 3.95 6.59 24.62
N GLY A 59 4.58 7.74 24.82
CA GLY A 59 5.58 7.94 25.85
C GLY A 59 7.00 7.61 25.40
N LYS A 60 7.88 7.46 26.39
CA LYS A 60 9.29 7.14 26.15
C LYS A 60 9.43 5.75 25.54
N GLY A 61 10.22 5.65 24.47
CA GLY A 61 10.34 4.42 23.70
C GLY A 61 9.12 4.11 22.84
N GLY A 62 8.22 5.09 22.65
CA GLY A 62 7.03 4.96 21.84
C GLY A 62 7.28 5.17 20.35
N GLY A 63 6.21 5.14 19.59
CA GLY A 63 6.20 5.30 18.14
C GLY A 63 5.24 4.34 17.48
N TYR A 64 5.43 4.10 16.19
CA TYR A 64 4.60 3.18 15.40
C TYR A 64 5.29 1.83 15.23
N TYR A 65 4.49 0.78 15.18
CA TYR A 65 4.95 -0.59 14.92
C TYR A 65 3.84 -1.38 14.21
N PHE A 66 4.19 -2.52 13.63
CA PHE A 66 3.19 -3.38 12.97
C PHE A 66 2.26 -4.05 13.97
N ALA A 67 0.94 -3.87 13.77
CA ALA A 67 -0.09 -4.62 14.49
C ALA A 67 -0.21 -6.05 13.96
N VAL A 68 0.22 -6.28 12.72
CA VAL A 68 0.18 -7.57 12.03
C VAL A 68 1.57 -7.90 11.48
N ASN A 69 1.80 -9.16 11.19
CA ASN A 69 3.07 -9.58 10.59
C ASN A 69 3.17 -9.03 9.16
N PRO A 70 4.25 -8.28 8.80
CA PRO A 70 4.44 -7.78 7.44
C PRO A 70 4.41 -8.85 6.35
N LYS A 71 4.74 -10.09 6.67
CA LYS A 71 4.64 -11.24 5.76
C LYS A 71 3.21 -11.60 5.38
N GLN A 72 2.23 -11.09 6.14
CA GLN A 72 0.81 -11.35 5.93
C GLN A 72 0.08 -10.17 5.28
N VAL A 73 0.79 -9.12 4.90
CA VAL A 73 0.21 -7.92 4.30
C VAL A 73 0.60 -7.85 2.82
N PRO A 74 -0.31 -8.26 1.90
CA PRO A 74 -0.06 -8.13 0.47
C PRO A 74 0.02 -6.67 0.04
N LEU A 75 0.82 -6.37 -0.96
CA LEU A 75 0.93 -5.01 -1.50
C LEU A 75 -0.40 -4.48 -2.01
N ALA A 76 -1.23 -5.36 -2.60
CA ALA A 76 -2.56 -5.01 -3.07
C ALA A 76 -3.45 -4.42 -1.97
N LYS A 77 -3.35 -4.94 -0.76
CA LYS A 77 -4.13 -4.44 0.39
C LYS A 77 -3.83 -2.98 0.70
N ILE A 78 -2.56 -2.61 0.71
CA ILE A 78 -2.12 -1.23 0.96
C ILE A 78 -2.58 -0.31 -0.17
N MET A 79 -2.43 -0.74 -1.41
CA MET A 79 -2.84 0.07 -2.56
C MET A 79 -4.35 0.32 -2.59
N ARG A 80 -5.16 -0.70 -2.33
CA ARG A 80 -6.62 -0.55 -2.24
C ARG A 80 -7.05 0.37 -1.11
N LEU A 81 -6.38 0.27 0.02
CA LEU A 81 -6.67 1.10 1.19
C LEU A 81 -6.42 2.58 0.93
N LEU A 82 -5.32 2.92 0.28
CA LEU A 82 -4.85 4.30 0.13
C LEU A 82 -5.26 4.93 -1.20
N ASP A 83 -5.21 4.18 -2.28
CA ASP A 83 -5.52 4.67 -3.63
C ASP A 83 -6.87 4.19 -4.18
N GLY A 84 -7.46 3.14 -3.59
CA GLY A 84 -8.71 2.57 -4.06
C GLY A 84 -8.49 1.51 -5.14
N PRO A 85 -9.15 1.62 -6.31
CA PRO A 85 -9.15 0.55 -7.30
C PRO A 85 -7.76 0.20 -7.84
N ILE A 86 -7.50 -1.09 -7.99
CA ILE A 86 -6.34 -1.60 -8.74
C ILE A 86 -6.85 -2.03 -10.12
N ALA A 87 -7.22 -1.07 -10.91
CA ALA A 87 -7.71 -1.24 -12.28
C ALA A 87 -7.63 0.09 -13.02
N LEU A 88 -7.39 0.06 -14.32
CA LEU A 88 -7.31 1.26 -15.14
C LEU A 88 -8.69 1.77 -15.57
N LEU A 89 -9.71 0.90 -15.52
CA LEU A 89 -11.09 1.26 -15.81
C LEU A 89 -12.01 0.80 -14.67
N PRO A 90 -13.03 1.58 -14.32
CA PRO A 90 -14.00 1.19 -13.29
C PRO A 90 -14.74 -0.12 -13.62
N CYS A 91 -15.02 -0.37 -14.88
CA CYS A 91 -15.74 -1.56 -15.34
C CYS A 91 -14.93 -2.87 -15.24
N VAL A 92 -13.64 -2.81 -14.94
CA VAL A 92 -12.81 -3.99 -14.71
C VAL A 92 -12.29 -4.09 -13.28
N SER A 93 -12.67 -3.17 -12.41
CA SER A 93 -12.32 -3.22 -10.99
C SER A 93 -13.07 -4.34 -10.29
N LEU A 94 -12.36 -5.17 -9.50
CA LEU A 94 -12.98 -6.25 -8.74
C LEU A 94 -13.70 -5.75 -7.48
N ASN A 95 -13.14 -4.72 -6.84
CA ASN A 95 -13.65 -4.24 -5.55
C ASN A 95 -14.46 -2.95 -5.64
N PHE A 96 -14.30 -2.20 -6.75
CA PHE A 96 -14.93 -0.90 -6.97
C PHE A 96 -15.58 -0.84 -8.36
N TYR A 97 -16.26 -1.93 -8.73
CA TYR A 97 -16.87 -2.06 -10.05
C TYR A 97 -17.93 -0.99 -10.32
N GLU A 98 -17.82 -0.35 -11.47
CA GLU A 98 -18.85 0.52 -12.04
C GLU A 98 -19.09 0.14 -13.49
N LYS A 99 -20.35 -0.07 -13.86
CA LYS A 99 -20.72 -0.39 -15.23
C LYS A 99 -20.43 0.79 -16.16
N CYS A 100 -19.85 0.49 -17.32
CA CYS A 100 -19.66 1.50 -18.36
C CYS A 100 -21.03 1.94 -18.93
N LYS A 101 -21.26 3.25 -19.00
CA LYS A 101 -22.51 3.82 -19.51
C LYS A 101 -22.55 3.89 -21.04
N ASP A 102 -21.38 3.84 -21.68
CA ASP A 102 -21.23 4.16 -23.10
C ASP A 102 -21.00 2.94 -23.99
N CYS A 103 -20.87 1.75 -23.42
CA CYS A 103 -20.58 0.56 -24.20
C CYS A 103 -21.11 -0.73 -23.57
N ASP A 104 -21.20 -1.78 -24.38
CA ASP A 104 -21.48 -3.13 -23.91
C ASP A 104 -20.16 -3.84 -23.56
N GLU A 105 -19.97 -4.15 -22.29
CA GLU A 105 -18.76 -4.82 -21.77
C GLU A 105 -18.49 -6.17 -22.44
N LYS A 106 -19.53 -6.85 -22.90
CA LYS A 106 -19.41 -8.18 -23.53
C LYS A 106 -18.68 -8.13 -24.87
N ILE A 107 -18.74 -6.99 -25.56
CA ILE A 107 -18.13 -6.82 -26.89
C ILE A 107 -17.02 -5.76 -26.91
N CYS A 108 -16.72 -5.12 -25.78
CA CYS A 108 -15.73 -4.09 -25.69
C CYS A 108 -14.30 -4.66 -25.66
N GLY A 109 -13.53 -4.39 -26.73
CA GLY A 109 -12.14 -4.84 -26.82
C GLY A 109 -11.23 -4.18 -25.78
N LEU A 110 -11.50 -2.90 -25.42
CA LEU A 110 -10.75 -2.22 -24.37
C LEU A 110 -10.99 -2.86 -23.01
N ASN A 111 -12.23 -3.22 -22.69
CA ASN A 111 -12.54 -3.94 -21.44
C ASN A 111 -11.74 -5.25 -21.36
N ARG A 112 -11.75 -6.05 -22.42
CA ARG A 112 -10.98 -7.31 -22.46
C ARG A 112 -9.50 -7.12 -22.24
N MET A 113 -8.92 -6.09 -22.85
CA MET A 113 -7.51 -5.75 -22.67
C MET A 113 -7.22 -5.34 -21.22
N MET A 114 -8.07 -4.50 -20.65
CA MET A 114 -7.89 -4.00 -19.29
C MET A 114 -8.12 -5.07 -18.22
N VAL A 115 -8.94 -6.09 -18.50
CA VAL A 115 -9.05 -7.28 -17.64
C VAL A 115 -7.70 -8.00 -17.58
N GLN A 116 -7.01 -8.18 -18.69
CA GLN A 116 -5.70 -8.81 -18.71
C GLN A 116 -4.66 -8.00 -17.94
N VAL A 117 -4.67 -6.69 -18.09
CA VAL A 117 -3.76 -5.80 -17.34
C VAL A 117 -4.05 -5.88 -15.84
N ARG A 118 -5.33 -5.82 -15.47
CA ARG A 118 -5.74 -5.98 -14.07
C ARG A 118 -5.23 -7.29 -13.48
N ASP A 119 -5.48 -8.41 -14.15
CA ASP A 119 -5.13 -9.74 -13.66
C ASP A 119 -3.60 -9.91 -13.53
N ALA A 120 -2.84 -9.41 -14.49
CA ALA A 120 -1.38 -9.42 -14.42
C ALA A 120 -0.84 -8.57 -13.26
N THR A 121 -1.43 -7.39 -13.06
CA THR A 121 -1.08 -6.49 -11.96
C THR A 121 -1.41 -7.12 -10.61
N LEU A 122 -2.59 -7.67 -10.45
CA LEU A 122 -3.03 -8.31 -9.20
C LEU A 122 -2.21 -9.55 -8.88
N LYS A 123 -1.83 -10.33 -9.88
CA LYS A 123 -0.97 -11.51 -9.68
C LYS A 123 0.33 -11.14 -8.98
N VAL A 124 0.95 -10.03 -9.34
CA VAL A 124 2.17 -9.54 -8.69
C VAL A 124 1.85 -8.96 -7.31
N LEU A 125 0.88 -8.06 -7.23
CA LEU A 125 0.60 -7.31 -5.99
C LEU A 125 -0.01 -8.16 -4.88
N GLU A 126 -0.73 -9.22 -5.21
CA GLU A 126 -1.29 -10.15 -4.22
C GLU A 126 -0.30 -11.22 -3.77
N SER A 127 0.70 -11.53 -4.60
CA SER A 127 1.74 -12.51 -4.27
C SER A 127 2.92 -11.93 -3.48
N LYS A 128 3.10 -10.62 -3.50
CA LYS A 128 4.17 -9.93 -2.77
C LYS A 128 3.64 -9.25 -1.52
N THR A 129 4.44 -9.27 -0.46
CA THR A 129 4.10 -8.70 0.84
C THR A 129 5.03 -7.55 1.20
N LEU A 130 4.70 -6.83 2.28
CA LEU A 130 5.57 -5.76 2.80
C LEU A 130 6.95 -6.30 3.20
N ALA A 131 7.01 -7.53 3.72
CA ALA A 131 8.28 -8.15 4.07
C ALA A 131 9.18 -8.36 2.85
N ASP A 132 8.60 -8.72 1.70
CA ASP A 132 9.35 -8.88 0.45
C ASP A 132 10.02 -7.57 0.02
N LEU A 133 9.37 -6.44 0.21
CA LEU A 133 9.94 -5.13 -0.11
C LEU A 133 11.09 -4.75 0.83
N ALA A 134 10.96 -5.07 2.12
CA ALA A 134 11.97 -4.73 3.13
C ALA A 134 13.30 -5.44 2.89
N TYR A 135 13.23 -6.66 2.39
CA TYR A 135 14.41 -7.50 2.14
C TYR A 135 14.74 -7.65 0.66
N CYS A 136 14.11 -6.85 -0.18
CA CYS A 136 14.36 -6.85 -1.61
C CYS A 136 15.75 -6.29 -1.90
N LYS A 137 16.71 -7.18 -2.10
CA LYS A 137 17.96 -6.81 -2.76
C LYS A 137 17.66 -6.76 -4.25
N LEU A 138 17.67 -5.55 -4.78
CA LEU A 138 17.58 -5.36 -6.22
C LEU A 138 18.80 -5.99 -6.87
N GLU A 139 18.67 -7.22 -7.30
CA GLU A 139 19.54 -7.78 -8.32
C GLU A 139 19.07 -7.23 -9.66
N ILE A 140 19.70 -6.17 -10.09
CA ILE A 140 19.53 -5.65 -11.44
C ILE A 140 20.47 -6.38 -12.35
#